data_88004de28b45801e775428046de68911
#
_entry.id   88004de28b45801e775428046de68911
#
_cell.length_a   1.000
_cell.length_b   1.000
_cell.length_c   1.000
_cell.angle_alpha   90.00
_cell.angle_beta   90.00
_cell.angle_gamma   90.00
#
_symmetry.space_group_name_H-M   'P 1'
#
loop_
_entity.id
_entity.type
_entity.pdbx_description
1 polymer ?
#
loop_
_entity_poly.entity_id
_entity_poly.type
_entity_poly.pdbx_seq_one_letter_code
_entity_poly.pdbx_strand_id
1 'polypeptide(L)'
;MQLICKKIVMTKDIGIHGNLFGGILMAWLDEAGASLATEYCKTPYMVTLKVGELVFNKAVKSGNHLRIYGNVIQVGRTSVTIVLEARRLNLYSGEELLVCKTNLVFVRVDEDGQATPIDKNILLDFSLTAH
;
A
#
# COMPACT_ATOMS: atom_id res chain seq x y z
N MET A 1 10.56 -5.97 3.09
CA MET A 1 9.62 -5.06 2.44
C MET A 1 10.23 -3.67 2.29
N GLN A 2 9.86 -2.98 1.26
CA GLN A 2 10.34 -1.63 0.98
C GLN A 2 9.54 -0.61 1.79
N LEU A 3 10.22 0.34 2.43
CA LEU A 3 9.56 1.48 3.07
C LEU A 3 9.03 2.41 1.99
N ILE A 4 7.71 2.60 1.96
CA ILE A 4 7.05 3.46 0.96
C ILE A 4 6.85 4.86 1.51
N CYS A 5 6.30 5.00 2.72
CA CYS A 5 6.09 6.31 3.31
C CYS A 5 6.07 6.26 4.83
N LYS A 6 6.24 7.46 5.41
CA LYS A 6 6.18 7.70 6.85
C LYS A 6 5.06 8.69 7.11
N LYS A 7 4.28 8.45 8.16
CA LYS A 7 3.19 9.34 8.57
C LYS A 7 3.31 9.65 10.06
N ILE A 8 2.96 10.86 10.43
CA ILE A 8 2.73 11.22 11.82
C ILE A 8 1.22 11.41 11.96
N VAL A 9 0.60 10.68 12.88
CA VAL A 9 -0.84 10.76 13.10
C VAL A 9 -1.19 12.07 13.78
N MET A 10 -1.98 12.90 13.11
CA MET A 10 -2.39 14.22 13.59
C MET A 10 -3.76 14.13 14.24
N THR A 11 -4.14 15.16 14.99
CA THR A 11 -5.47 15.22 15.62
C THR A 11 -6.60 15.16 14.59
N LYS A 12 -6.40 15.72 13.41
CA LYS A 12 -7.37 15.68 12.30
C LYS A 12 -7.63 14.27 11.77
N ASP A 13 -6.73 13.33 12.05
CA ASP A 13 -6.83 11.95 11.56
C ASP A 13 -7.59 11.04 12.52
N ILE A 14 -7.95 11.54 13.69
CA ILE A 14 -8.54 10.75 14.77
C ILE A 14 -10.06 10.73 14.65
N GLY A 15 -10.63 9.53 14.78
CA GLY A 15 -12.07 9.33 14.79
C GLY A 15 -12.70 9.56 16.16
N ILE A 16 -14.01 9.34 16.25
CA ILE A 16 -14.79 9.65 17.44
C ILE A 16 -14.42 8.83 18.68
N HIS A 17 -13.76 7.69 18.49
CA HIS A 17 -13.33 6.83 19.60
C HIS A 17 -11.88 7.06 20.02
N GLY A 18 -11.27 8.14 19.54
CA GLY A 18 -9.91 8.53 19.95
C GLY A 18 -8.78 7.78 19.28
N ASN A 19 -9.07 6.98 18.26
CA ASN A 19 -8.07 6.26 17.49
C ASN A 19 -8.00 6.78 16.06
N LEU A 20 -6.90 6.50 15.36
CA LEU A 20 -6.78 6.76 13.93
C LEU A 20 -8.01 6.21 13.21
N PHE A 21 -8.68 7.06 12.46
CA PHE A 21 -9.86 6.67 11.70
C PHE A 21 -9.47 5.66 10.62
N GLY A 22 -10.22 4.54 10.56
CA GLY A 22 -9.92 3.45 9.63
C GLY A 22 -9.89 3.89 8.16
N GLY A 23 -10.80 4.76 7.76
CA GLY A 23 -10.84 5.30 6.41
C GLY A 23 -9.60 6.11 6.04
N ILE A 24 -9.01 6.81 7.00
CA ILE A 24 -7.76 7.55 6.79
C ILE A 24 -6.61 6.57 6.56
N LEU A 25 -6.51 5.52 7.38
CA LEU A 25 -5.47 4.51 7.20
C LEU A 25 -5.63 3.80 5.85
N MET A 26 -6.86 3.47 5.46
CA MET A 26 -7.13 2.88 4.15
C MET A 26 -6.67 3.80 3.01
N ALA A 27 -6.93 5.10 3.12
CA ALA A 27 -6.49 6.06 2.13
C ALA A 27 -4.96 6.10 2.02
N TRP A 28 -4.26 6.06 3.15
CA TRP A 28 -2.79 6.05 3.17
C TRP A 28 -2.23 4.77 2.55
N LEU A 29 -2.86 3.62 2.83
CA LEU A 29 -2.45 2.34 2.25
C LEU A 29 -2.68 2.32 0.74
N ASP A 30 -3.84 2.80 0.29
CA ASP A 30 -4.17 2.86 -1.13
C ASP A 30 -3.20 3.78 -1.88
N GLU A 31 -2.91 4.94 -1.32
CA GLU A 31 -1.94 5.89 -1.88
C GLU A 31 -0.54 5.27 -1.97
N ALA A 32 -0.10 4.61 -0.91
CA ALA A 32 1.21 3.94 -0.89
C ALA A 32 1.28 2.83 -1.94
N GLY A 33 0.22 2.03 -2.05
CA GLY A 33 0.13 0.98 -3.05
C GLY A 33 0.12 1.52 -4.47
N ALA A 34 -0.64 2.59 -4.71
CA ALA A 34 -0.68 3.24 -6.02
C ALA A 34 0.69 3.82 -6.41
N SER A 35 1.38 4.43 -5.46
CA SER A 35 2.73 4.96 -5.67
C SER A 35 3.69 3.84 -6.10
N LEU A 36 3.66 2.71 -5.42
CA LEU A 36 4.51 1.57 -5.76
C LEU A 36 4.11 0.96 -7.11
N ALA A 37 2.81 0.81 -7.36
CA ALA A 37 2.32 0.22 -8.60
C ALA A 37 2.70 1.05 -9.83
N THR A 38 2.52 2.37 -9.76
CA THR A 38 2.85 3.26 -10.87
C THR A 38 4.34 3.31 -11.13
N GLU A 39 5.14 3.35 -10.08
CA GLU A 39 6.59 3.33 -10.20
C GLU A 39 7.09 2.00 -10.77
N TYR A 40 6.57 0.89 -10.26
CA TYR A 40 6.96 -0.45 -10.72
C TYR A 40 6.57 -0.69 -12.18
N CYS A 41 5.36 -0.33 -12.56
CA CYS A 41 4.83 -0.53 -13.92
C CYS A 41 5.22 0.59 -14.89
N LYS A 42 5.89 1.63 -14.41
CA LYS A 42 6.40 2.75 -15.20
C LYS A 42 5.30 3.46 -15.99
N THR A 43 4.13 3.62 -15.36
CA THR A 43 3.00 4.32 -15.94
C THR A 43 2.13 4.92 -14.84
N PRO A 44 1.59 6.13 -15.03
CA PRO A 44 0.65 6.71 -14.07
C PRO A 44 -0.77 6.11 -14.16
N TYR A 45 -1.03 5.30 -15.18
CA TYR A 45 -2.37 4.78 -15.47
C TYR A 45 -2.63 3.45 -14.77
N MET A 46 -2.41 3.43 -13.46
CA MET A 46 -2.72 2.30 -12.60
C MET A 46 -3.86 2.71 -11.67
N VAL A 47 -4.92 1.92 -11.63
CA VAL A 47 -6.07 2.18 -10.75
C VAL A 47 -6.30 1.01 -9.81
N THR A 48 -6.84 1.32 -8.62
CA THR A 48 -7.17 0.31 -7.63
C THR A 48 -8.35 -0.53 -8.13
N LEU A 49 -8.13 -1.82 -8.28
CA LEU A 49 -9.17 -2.76 -8.71
C LEU A 49 -9.80 -3.45 -7.51
N LYS A 50 -8.99 -3.81 -6.52
CA LYS A 50 -9.45 -4.61 -5.39
C LYS A 50 -8.65 -4.30 -4.14
N VAL A 51 -9.36 -4.17 -3.03
CA VAL A 51 -8.77 -4.08 -1.68
C VAL A 51 -9.04 -5.40 -0.99
N GLY A 52 -7.99 -6.05 -0.50
CA GLY A 52 -8.12 -7.29 0.22
C GLY A 52 -8.63 -7.09 1.64
N GLU A 53 -8.66 -8.16 2.41
CA GLU A 53 -9.06 -8.11 3.81
C GLU A 53 -8.18 -7.14 4.58
N LEU A 54 -8.80 -6.32 5.42
CA LEU A 54 -8.13 -5.30 6.19
C LEU A 54 -8.53 -5.46 7.66
N VAL A 55 -7.58 -5.88 8.49
CA VAL A 55 -7.80 -6.08 9.92
C VAL A 55 -6.88 -5.16 10.69
N PHE A 56 -7.46 -4.36 11.59
CA PHE A 56 -6.72 -3.44 12.44
C PHE A 56 -6.33 -4.17 13.73
N ASN A 57 -5.07 -4.54 13.85
CA ASN A 57 -4.57 -5.34 14.97
C ASN A 57 -4.27 -4.51 16.22
N LYS A 58 -3.96 -3.23 16.04
CA LYS A 58 -3.54 -2.34 17.14
C LYS A 58 -4.15 -0.97 16.98
N ALA A 59 -4.47 -0.34 18.12
CA ALA A 59 -4.93 1.04 18.15
C ALA A 59 -3.78 1.99 17.85
N VAL A 60 -4.08 3.06 17.11
CA VAL A 60 -3.14 4.11 16.78
C VAL A 60 -3.70 5.44 17.27
N LYS A 61 -2.88 6.19 17.97
CA LYS A 61 -3.28 7.44 18.63
C LYS A 61 -2.64 8.64 17.94
N SER A 62 -3.18 9.82 18.23
CA SER A 62 -2.56 11.08 17.85
C SER A 62 -1.12 11.12 18.34
N GLY A 63 -0.21 11.56 17.49
CA GLY A 63 1.22 11.63 17.79
C GLY A 63 2.00 10.36 17.51
N ASN A 64 1.33 9.25 17.20
CA ASN A 64 2.03 8.04 16.80
C ASN A 64 2.67 8.21 15.42
N HIS A 65 3.77 7.50 15.24
CA HIS A 65 4.48 7.44 13.97
C HIS A 65 4.17 6.13 13.27
N LEU A 66 3.69 6.21 12.03
CA LEU A 66 3.44 5.05 11.20
C LEU A 66 4.43 4.96 10.07
N ARG A 67 4.82 3.74 9.75
CA ARG A 67 5.61 3.43 8.57
C ARG A 67 4.83 2.44 7.72
N ILE A 68 4.73 2.75 6.43
CA ILE A 68 4.03 1.88 5.48
C ILE A 68 5.06 1.25 4.57
N TYR A 69 5.05 -0.07 4.56
CA TYR A 69 5.93 -0.91 3.76
C TYR A 69 5.12 -1.62 2.69
N GLY A 70 5.75 -1.91 1.58
CA GLY A 70 5.09 -2.63 0.50
C GLY A 70 6.05 -3.40 -0.38
N ASN A 71 5.52 -4.42 -1.03
CA ASN A 71 6.22 -5.18 -2.07
C ASN A 71 5.23 -5.58 -3.15
N VAL A 72 5.73 -5.64 -4.39
CA VAL A 72 5.00 -6.30 -5.47
C VAL A 72 5.15 -7.80 -5.27
N ILE A 73 4.03 -8.51 -5.14
CA ILE A 73 4.05 -9.95 -4.90
C ILE A 73 3.53 -10.78 -6.07
N GLN A 74 2.89 -10.14 -7.04
CA GLN A 74 2.42 -10.81 -8.25
C GLN A 74 2.23 -9.82 -9.38
N VAL A 75 2.60 -10.22 -10.60
CA VAL A 75 2.36 -9.44 -11.81
C VAL A 75 1.60 -10.32 -12.79
N GLY A 76 0.40 -9.89 -13.15
CA GLY A 76 -0.41 -10.53 -14.19
C GLY A 76 -0.31 -9.79 -15.51
N ARG A 77 -1.14 -10.16 -16.48
CA ARG A 77 -1.14 -9.53 -17.79
C ARG A 77 -1.48 -8.05 -17.73
N THR A 78 -2.49 -7.69 -16.92
CA THR A 78 -3.00 -6.32 -16.83
C THR A 78 -2.92 -5.75 -15.42
N SER A 79 -2.52 -6.56 -14.42
CA SER A 79 -2.60 -6.16 -13.01
C SER A 79 -1.36 -6.52 -12.23
N VAL A 80 -1.18 -5.83 -11.12
CA VAL A 80 -0.16 -6.15 -10.11
C VAL A 80 -0.83 -6.27 -8.76
N THR A 81 -0.33 -7.19 -7.95
CA THR A 81 -0.75 -7.33 -6.56
C THR A 81 0.36 -6.85 -5.65
N ILE A 82 -0.01 -6.00 -4.70
CA ILE A 82 0.93 -5.38 -3.77
C ILE A 82 0.50 -5.73 -2.36
N VAL A 83 1.42 -6.26 -1.56
CA VAL A 83 1.24 -6.40 -0.13
C VAL A 83 1.69 -5.12 0.55
N LEU A 84 0.90 -4.66 1.51
CA LEU A 84 1.19 -3.46 2.29
C LEU A 84 1.07 -3.77 3.77
N GLU A 85 1.97 -3.19 4.56
CA GLU A 85 1.94 -3.25 6.01
C GLU A 85 2.06 -1.85 6.58
N ALA A 86 1.19 -1.51 7.52
CA ALA A 86 1.33 -0.32 8.35
C ALA A 86 1.87 -0.77 9.70
N ARG A 87 2.96 -0.14 10.13
CA ARG A 87 3.63 -0.44 11.41
C ARG A 87 3.73 0.82 12.25
N ARG A 88 3.52 0.68 13.55
CA ARG A 88 3.67 1.76 14.51
C ARG A 88 5.09 1.72 15.07
N LEU A 89 5.82 2.82 14.90
CA LEU A 89 7.21 2.93 15.33
C LEU A 89 7.27 3.46 16.76
N ASN A 90 8.01 2.77 17.63
CA ASN A 90 8.43 3.34 18.90
C ASN A 90 9.72 4.13 18.66
N LEU A 91 9.64 5.45 18.81
CA LEU A 91 10.78 6.32 18.51
C LEU A 91 11.97 6.08 19.44
N TYR A 92 11.71 5.67 20.67
CA TYR A 92 12.78 5.48 21.66
C TYR A 92 13.55 4.18 21.46
N SER A 93 12.85 3.10 21.14
CA SER A 93 13.47 1.77 20.99
C SER A 93 13.78 1.43 19.54
N GLY A 94 13.11 2.07 18.58
CA GLY A 94 13.17 1.70 17.16
C GLY A 94 12.33 0.49 16.81
N GLU A 95 11.63 -0.10 17.78
CA GLU A 95 10.78 -1.25 17.51
C GLU A 95 9.55 -0.85 16.73
N GLU A 96 9.12 -1.74 15.82
CA GLU A 96 7.93 -1.56 15.01
C GLU A 96 6.91 -2.63 15.34
N LEU A 97 5.65 -2.21 15.47
CA LEU A 97 4.54 -3.09 15.79
C LEU A 97 3.56 -3.10 14.62
N LEU A 98 3.21 -4.28 14.12
CA LEU A 98 2.26 -4.39 13.01
C LEU A 98 0.89 -3.90 13.43
N VAL A 99 0.39 -2.89 12.71
CA VAL A 99 -0.95 -2.34 12.90
C VAL A 99 -1.94 -3.03 11.97
N CYS A 100 -1.55 -3.20 10.71
CA CYS A 100 -2.45 -3.65 9.67
C CYS A 100 -1.65 -4.20 8.49
N LYS A 101 -2.20 -5.22 7.84
CA LYS A 101 -1.63 -5.81 6.63
C LYS A 101 -2.75 -6.10 5.65
N THR A 102 -2.52 -5.77 4.37
CA THR A 102 -3.49 -6.05 3.32
C THR A 102 -2.80 -6.24 1.97
N ASN A 103 -3.54 -6.81 1.03
CA ASN A 103 -3.12 -6.88 -0.36
C ASN A 103 -4.04 -6.00 -1.19
N LEU A 104 -3.46 -5.21 -2.09
CA LEU A 104 -4.22 -4.43 -3.05
C LEU A 104 -3.85 -4.90 -4.46
N VAL A 105 -4.85 -4.89 -5.34
CA VAL A 105 -4.65 -5.18 -6.76
C VAL A 105 -4.88 -3.90 -7.54
N PHE A 106 -3.90 -3.55 -8.37
CA PHE A 106 -3.97 -2.41 -9.28
C PHE A 106 -3.98 -2.92 -10.71
N VAL A 107 -4.78 -2.31 -11.56
CA VAL A 107 -4.88 -2.67 -12.97
C VAL A 107 -4.42 -1.49 -13.83
N ARG A 108 -3.65 -1.81 -14.88
CA ARG A 108 -3.30 -0.80 -15.88
C ARG A 108 -4.50 -0.55 -16.78
N VAL A 109 -4.80 0.74 -16.99
CA VAL A 109 -5.92 1.17 -17.82
C VAL A 109 -5.45 2.08 -18.94
N ASP A 110 -6.24 2.11 -20.03
CA ASP A 110 -6.04 3.06 -21.13
C ASP A 110 -6.84 4.35 -20.87
N GLU A 111 -6.88 5.22 -21.86
CA GLU A 111 -7.58 6.51 -21.77
C GLU A 111 -9.08 6.36 -21.52
N ASP A 112 -9.67 5.23 -21.94
CA ASP A 112 -11.09 4.96 -21.78
C ASP A 112 -11.39 4.18 -20.49
N GLY A 113 -10.37 3.94 -19.66
CA GLY A 113 -10.52 3.19 -18.43
C GLY A 113 -10.58 1.68 -18.61
N GLN A 114 -10.23 1.19 -19.79
CA GLN A 114 -10.24 -0.25 -20.06
C GLN A 114 -8.90 -0.88 -19.68
N ALA A 115 -8.95 -2.10 -19.13
CA ALA A 115 -7.75 -2.84 -18.75
C ALA A 115 -6.84 -3.00 -19.99
N THR A 116 -5.56 -2.71 -19.79
CA THR A 116 -4.56 -2.81 -20.86
C THR A 116 -3.32 -3.53 -20.34
N PRO A 117 -2.60 -4.26 -21.21
CA PRO A 117 -1.46 -5.05 -20.77
C PRO A 117 -0.34 -4.23 -20.16
N ILE A 118 0.23 -4.74 -19.07
CA ILE A 118 1.47 -4.25 -18.49
C ILE A 118 2.61 -4.57 -19.49
N ASP A 119 3.63 -3.71 -19.52
CA ASP A 119 4.79 -3.90 -20.37
C ASP A 119 5.36 -5.31 -20.19
N LYS A 120 5.61 -5.98 -21.32
CA LYS A 120 6.12 -7.36 -21.34
C LYS A 120 7.45 -7.50 -20.60
N ASN A 121 8.30 -6.48 -20.65
CA ASN A 121 9.61 -6.53 -19.98
C ASN A 121 9.43 -6.53 -18.45
N ILE A 122 8.46 -5.81 -17.94
CA ILE A 122 8.16 -5.78 -16.50
C ILE A 122 7.65 -7.15 -16.04
N LEU A 123 6.74 -7.75 -16.80
CA LEU A 123 6.23 -9.09 -16.51
C LEU A 123 7.35 -10.13 -16.56
N LEU A 124 8.22 -10.05 -17.55
CA LEU A 124 9.35 -10.95 -17.73
C LEU A 124 10.33 -10.79 -16.57
N ASP A 125 10.72 -9.57 -16.23
CA ASP A 125 11.64 -9.29 -15.13
C ASP A 125 11.12 -9.85 -13.82
N PHE A 126 9.82 -9.68 -13.55
CA PHE A 126 9.20 -10.23 -12.36
C PHE A 126 9.29 -11.77 -12.35
N SER A 127 8.99 -12.43 -13.46
CA SER A 127 9.01 -13.89 -13.54
C SER A 127 10.43 -14.49 -13.43
N LEU A 128 11.46 -13.72 -13.79
CA LEU A 128 12.85 -14.13 -13.67
C LEU A 128 13.45 -13.88 -12.29
N THR A 129 12.81 -13.04 -11.49
CA THR A 129 13.24 -12.75 -10.12
C THR A 129 12.75 -13.84 -9.18
N ALA A 130 13.62 -14.37 -8.34
CA ALA A 130 13.23 -15.35 -7.32
C ALA A 130 12.40 -14.67 -6.24
N HIS A 131 11.25 -15.24 -5.95
CA HIS A 131 10.34 -14.70 -4.94
C HIS A 131 10.15 -15.67 -3.80
#